data_c7fac864e14b8a73430e83193e1dc927
#
_entry.id   c7fac864e14b8a73430e83193e1dc927
#
_cell.length_a   1.000
_cell.length_b   1.000
_cell.length_c   1.000
_cell.angle_alpha   90.00
_cell.angle_beta   90.00
_cell.angle_gamma   90.00
#
_symmetry.space_group_name_H-M   'P 1'
#
loop_
_entity.id
_entity.type
_entity.pdbx_description
1 polymer ?
#
loop_
_entity_poly.entity_id
_entity_poly.type
_entity_poly.pdbx_seq_one_letter_code
_entity_poly.pdbx_strand_id
1 'polypeptide(L)'
;MKKIMLINAIDREEQRMAIVENGQLVEFNLQMAEHEPITGNIYKGIVQKVERGLQAAFVDYGMKKNGFLPLHDVSPEYYKNEGTETESHKRHGLKSGQELLVQVVREEKDRKGAMLTTYISLPGRYLVYLPNREGAGVSRKIEDEAERRKLKEFVDQVLQKDEKAGFIVRTAGQSRKKQELLRDYQHLHRLWKEITKKAAQVSAPALIYQESDFGVRSLRDYFTPDINEILIDDSDTFKKVRDYCKIVQPRNVKMIKLYKEHTPLFEKYQLEKQTDEIYQERVTLRSGGSIVITPTEAMITIDVNSGRGSNRKDVEETAFRTNLEAAEVIARQLRLRDLGGLIVVDFIDMRDRKHISEVEKTFKKALSLDRARIQLSRISKFGIMELSRQKKQSAIQDISYTTCPHCKGSGLRPSLEYIALGVYRKIKAEVVRGDTVSVKVTLPWEVSDYLLNQKRAELTNLEKTYETNIHVSGSADMHWGESKFEKVRKPEAEKVLQPEATQPEEQISTDDYEDGTTKEAVPEAEESQVVAETAEPTKKKPTRRRPRRRRRKASEQPAEPSAESAVAPEEKTEEEKLAL
;
A
#
# COMPACT_ATOMS: atom_id res chain seq x y z
N MET A 1 16.16 19.50 20.58
CA MET A 1 14.95 18.67 20.38
C MET A 1 15.28 17.25 20.83
N LYS A 2 14.46 16.62 21.67
CA LYS A 2 14.73 15.26 22.17
C LYS A 2 13.95 14.26 21.29
N LYS A 3 14.67 13.43 20.53
CA LYS A 3 14.11 12.38 19.67
C LYS A 3 14.44 11.03 20.26
N ILE A 4 13.42 10.21 20.52
CA ILE A 4 13.55 8.93 21.21
C ILE A 4 12.92 7.85 20.34
N MET A 5 13.56 6.68 20.30
CA MET A 5 13.00 5.48 19.69
C MET A 5 12.56 4.53 20.81
N LEU A 6 11.33 4.09 20.75
CA LEU A 6 10.71 3.16 21.68
C LEU A 6 10.42 1.84 20.97
N ILE A 7 10.74 0.72 21.60
CA ILE A 7 10.42 -0.63 21.13
C ILE A 7 9.72 -1.35 22.26
N ASN A 8 8.42 -1.56 22.08
CA ASN A 8 7.57 -2.34 22.97
C ASN A 8 7.44 -3.76 22.39
N ALA A 9 8.00 -4.73 23.07
CA ALA A 9 8.09 -6.12 22.62
C ALA A 9 7.82 -7.11 23.76
N ILE A 10 7.34 -6.62 24.92
CA ILE A 10 7.01 -7.46 26.08
C ILE A 10 5.82 -8.36 25.77
N ASP A 11 4.85 -7.88 25.03
CA ASP A 11 3.69 -8.63 24.55
C ASP A 11 4.07 -9.32 23.25
N ARG A 12 4.05 -10.66 23.26
CA ARG A 12 4.45 -11.45 22.09
C ARG A 12 3.43 -11.38 20.96
N GLU A 13 2.17 -11.14 21.31
CA GLU A 13 1.06 -11.03 20.38
C GLU A 13 1.17 -9.77 19.52
N GLU A 14 1.70 -8.67 20.10
CA GLU A 14 1.81 -7.38 19.44
C GLU A 14 3.15 -6.72 19.76
N GLN A 15 3.95 -6.47 18.74
CA GLN A 15 5.21 -5.73 18.87
C GLN A 15 5.08 -4.37 18.19
N ARG A 16 5.45 -3.30 18.90
CA ARG A 16 5.29 -1.92 18.44
C ARG A 16 6.61 -1.16 18.49
N MET A 17 6.84 -0.33 17.49
CA MET A 17 7.96 0.62 17.47
C MET A 17 7.43 2.02 17.22
N ALA A 18 7.90 2.98 18.01
CA ALA A 18 7.58 4.40 17.87
C ALA A 18 8.83 5.26 17.83
N ILE A 19 8.85 6.28 16.98
CA ILE A 19 9.80 7.39 17.08
C ILE A 19 9.03 8.60 17.53
N VAL A 20 9.46 9.17 18.65
CA VAL A 20 8.84 10.33 19.30
C VAL A 20 9.77 11.51 19.25
N GLU A 21 9.27 12.64 18.78
CA GLU A 21 10.00 13.91 18.75
C GLU A 21 9.20 14.97 19.52
N ASN A 22 9.79 15.48 20.63
CA ASN A 22 9.13 16.46 21.52
C ASN A 22 7.72 16.04 22.00
N GLY A 23 7.52 14.75 22.29
CA GLY A 23 6.23 14.20 22.75
C GLY A 23 5.25 13.89 21.61
N GLN A 24 5.60 14.15 20.36
CA GLN A 24 4.77 13.85 19.18
C GLN A 24 5.25 12.59 18.49
N LEU A 25 4.33 11.70 18.15
CA LEU A 25 4.59 10.49 17.37
C LEU A 25 4.90 10.87 15.90
N VAL A 26 6.10 10.49 15.43
CA VAL A 26 6.59 10.83 14.08
C VAL A 26 6.62 9.60 13.16
N GLU A 27 7.01 8.46 13.69
CA GLU A 27 7.03 7.17 12.98
C GLU A 27 6.42 6.11 13.88
N PHE A 28 5.68 5.19 13.30
CA PHE A 28 5.08 4.06 13.98
C PHE A 28 5.19 2.81 13.12
N ASN A 29 5.45 1.67 13.74
CA ASN A 29 5.46 0.37 13.08
C ASN A 29 4.90 -0.68 14.03
N LEU A 30 4.13 -1.60 13.50
CA LEU A 30 3.40 -2.64 14.22
C LEU A 30 3.66 -4.00 13.57
N GLN A 31 3.80 -5.03 14.40
CA GLN A 31 3.81 -6.43 13.99
C GLN A 31 2.93 -7.24 14.94
N MET A 32 1.98 -7.97 14.39
CA MET A 32 1.16 -8.94 15.10
C MET A 32 1.78 -10.34 14.96
N ALA A 33 1.72 -11.16 16.00
CA ALA A 33 2.26 -12.53 15.96
C ALA A 33 1.51 -13.43 14.96
N GLU A 34 0.19 -13.23 14.81
CA GLU A 34 -0.61 -13.95 13.82
C GLU A 34 -0.26 -13.62 12.37
N HIS A 35 0.37 -12.47 12.15
CA HIS A 35 0.79 -11.94 10.85
C HIS A 35 2.28 -11.65 10.83
N GLU A 36 3.09 -12.63 11.30
CA GLU A 36 4.54 -12.49 11.18
C GLU A 36 4.93 -12.43 9.69
N PRO A 37 5.52 -11.30 9.24
CA PRO A 37 5.82 -11.14 7.83
C PRO A 37 6.86 -12.15 7.37
N ILE A 38 6.50 -12.92 6.35
CA ILE A 38 7.42 -13.87 5.71
C ILE A 38 8.26 -13.23 4.60
N THR A 39 7.97 -11.97 4.25
CA THR A 39 8.73 -11.20 3.25
C THR A 39 10.18 -11.06 3.70
N GLY A 40 11.12 -11.41 2.81
CA GLY A 40 12.56 -11.42 3.11
C GLY A 40 13.08 -12.77 3.58
N ASN A 41 12.22 -13.68 4.05
CA ASN A 41 12.62 -15.05 4.43
C ASN A 41 13.15 -15.82 3.23
N ILE A 42 14.15 -16.67 3.48
CA ILE A 42 14.79 -17.50 2.46
C ILE A 42 14.47 -18.96 2.74
N TYR A 43 13.94 -19.62 1.75
CA TYR A 43 13.57 -21.03 1.79
C TYR A 43 14.37 -21.83 0.77
N LYS A 44 14.59 -23.09 1.06
CA LYS A 44 14.96 -24.08 0.07
C LYS A 44 13.67 -24.72 -0.44
N GLY A 45 13.32 -24.49 -1.69
CA GLY A 45 12.06 -24.95 -2.29
C GLY A 45 12.29 -25.94 -3.42
N ILE A 46 11.22 -26.64 -3.82
CA ILE A 46 11.18 -27.61 -4.92
C ILE A 46 10.25 -27.10 -6.01
N VAL A 47 10.71 -27.06 -7.25
CA VAL A 47 9.88 -26.72 -8.40
C VAL A 47 8.83 -27.82 -8.62
N GLN A 48 7.56 -27.50 -8.41
CA GLN A 48 6.46 -28.42 -8.66
C GLN A 48 6.05 -28.44 -10.13
N LYS A 49 5.86 -27.27 -10.70
CA LYS A 49 5.39 -27.11 -12.08
C LYS A 49 5.96 -25.86 -12.73
N VAL A 50 6.28 -25.94 -14.03
CA VAL A 50 6.68 -24.78 -14.84
C VAL A 50 5.59 -24.50 -15.88
N GLU A 51 4.99 -23.31 -15.80
CA GLU A 51 3.95 -22.84 -16.71
C GLU A 51 4.52 -21.82 -17.71
N ARG A 52 4.80 -22.28 -18.91
CA ARG A 52 5.39 -21.43 -19.96
C ARG A 52 4.44 -20.31 -20.41
N GLY A 53 3.13 -20.57 -20.40
CA GLY A 53 2.12 -19.55 -20.74
C GLY A 53 2.09 -18.38 -19.77
N LEU A 54 2.38 -18.62 -18.49
CA LEU A 54 2.46 -17.60 -17.46
C LEU A 54 3.89 -17.05 -17.26
N GLN A 55 4.88 -17.58 -18.00
CA GLN A 55 6.30 -17.27 -17.81
C GLN A 55 6.73 -17.38 -16.34
N ALA A 56 6.27 -18.43 -15.64
CA ALA A 56 6.49 -18.63 -14.21
C ALA A 56 6.59 -20.11 -13.83
N ALA A 57 7.21 -20.37 -12.68
CA ALA A 57 7.24 -21.66 -12.02
C ALA A 57 6.48 -21.59 -10.67
N PHE A 58 5.84 -22.70 -10.31
CA PHE A 58 5.24 -22.90 -9.02
C PHE A 58 6.21 -23.72 -8.16
N VAL A 59 6.56 -23.17 -6.99
CA VAL A 59 7.58 -23.73 -6.09
C VAL A 59 6.94 -24.08 -4.75
N ASP A 60 7.11 -25.31 -4.33
CA ASP A 60 6.82 -25.73 -2.97
C ASP A 60 7.98 -25.28 -2.07
N TYR A 61 7.69 -24.41 -1.12
CA TYR A 61 8.66 -23.86 -0.18
C TYR A 61 8.29 -24.16 1.29
N GLY A 62 7.37 -25.15 1.49
CA GLY A 62 6.95 -25.62 2.81
C GLY A 62 5.77 -24.87 3.43
N MET A 63 5.04 -24.07 2.63
CA MET A 63 3.82 -23.38 3.06
C MET A 63 2.57 -24.00 2.43
N LYS A 64 1.37 -23.62 2.92
CA LYS A 64 0.10 -24.20 2.45
C LYS A 64 -0.15 -24.04 0.94
N LYS A 65 0.35 -22.97 0.34
CA LYS A 65 0.22 -22.69 -1.10
C LYS A 65 1.59 -22.62 -1.75
N ASN A 66 1.68 -23.12 -2.97
CA ASN A 66 2.89 -22.98 -3.77
C ASN A 66 3.20 -21.52 -4.06
N GLY A 67 4.47 -21.14 -3.99
CA GLY A 67 4.93 -19.82 -4.35
C GLY A 67 5.02 -19.63 -5.86
N PHE A 68 4.80 -18.41 -6.32
CA PHE A 68 4.88 -17.99 -7.71
C PHE A 68 6.27 -17.40 -7.99
N LEU A 69 7.04 -18.05 -8.84
CA LEU A 69 8.39 -17.64 -9.24
C LEU A 69 8.40 -17.24 -10.72
N PRO A 70 8.45 -15.94 -11.06
CA PRO A 70 8.60 -15.50 -12.43
C PRO A 70 9.92 -16.00 -13.04
N LEU A 71 9.92 -16.45 -14.31
CA LEU A 71 11.14 -16.98 -14.96
C LEU A 71 12.24 -15.93 -15.12
N HIS A 72 11.89 -14.64 -15.19
CA HIS A 72 12.88 -13.56 -15.24
C HIS A 72 13.54 -13.28 -13.88
N ASP A 73 12.95 -13.79 -12.80
CA ASP A 73 13.48 -13.73 -11.42
C ASP A 73 14.27 -14.99 -11.03
N VAL A 74 14.59 -15.84 -12.01
CA VAL A 74 15.44 -17.02 -11.82
C VAL A 74 16.87 -16.70 -12.21
N SER A 75 17.80 -16.91 -11.27
CA SER A 75 19.24 -16.75 -11.54
C SER A 75 19.74 -17.74 -12.59
N PRO A 76 20.63 -17.35 -13.52
CA PRO A 76 21.22 -18.22 -14.54
C PRO A 76 21.88 -19.49 -13.99
N GLU A 77 22.33 -19.48 -12.74
CA GLU A 77 22.97 -20.63 -12.07
C GLU A 77 22.06 -21.86 -11.99
N TYR A 78 20.74 -21.67 -11.98
CA TYR A 78 19.75 -22.74 -11.90
C TYR A 78 19.38 -23.32 -13.28
N TYR A 79 19.83 -22.71 -14.38
CA TYR A 79 19.67 -23.28 -15.71
C TYR A 79 20.84 -24.25 -15.97
N LYS A 80 20.58 -25.55 -15.94
CA LYS A 80 21.62 -26.55 -16.22
C LYS A 80 22.06 -26.42 -17.69
N ASN A 81 23.32 -26.10 -17.89
CA ASN A 81 24.04 -26.27 -19.14
C ASN A 81 24.29 -27.77 -19.34
N GLU A 82 23.41 -28.50 -20.00
CA GLU A 82 23.78 -29.79 -20.58
C GLU A 82 24.59 -29.50 -21.84
N GLY A 83 25.88 -29.87 -21.77
CA GLY A 83 26.96 -29.52 -22.67
C GLY A 83 26.65 -29.66 -24.18
N THR A 84 27.23 -28.79 -24.86
CA THR A 84 27.78 -28.65 -26.21
C THR A 84 27.47 -27.26 -26.73
N GLU A 85 28.56 -26.57 -27.02
CA GLU A 85 28.59 -25.29 -27.75
C GLU A 85 28.01 -25.50 -29.13
N THR A 86 26.77 -25.13 -29.34
CA THR A 86 26.24 -24.75 -30.65
C THR A 86 25.22 -23.64 -30.44
N GLU A 87 25.53 -22.53 -31.07
CA GLU A 87 24.74 -21.32 -31.13
C GLU A 87 23.30 -21.62 -31.51
N SER A 88 22.38 -21.29 -30.66
CA SER A 88 21.07 -20.72 -30.89
C SER A 88 20.10 -21.07 -29.75
N HIS A 89 19.75 -20.09 -28.93
CA HIS A 89 18.46 -19.88 -28.20
C HIS A 89 17.72 -21.08 -27.57
N LYS A 90 18.39 -22.06 -26.99
CA LYS A 90 17.74 -23.03 -26.10
C LYS A 90 18.18 -22.76 -24.63
N ARG A 91 17.59 -21.75 -24.01
CA ARG A 91 17.55 -21.67 -22.54
C ARG A 91 16.76 -22.89 -22.06
N HIS A 92 17.46 -23.92 -21.61
CA HIS A 92 16.81 -25.08 -20.99
C HIS A 92 16.13 -24.57 -19.72
N GLY A 93 14.80 -24.70 -19.68
CA GLY A 93 13.98 -24.19 -18.58
C GLY A 93 14.23 -24.95 -17.28
N LEU A 94 13.74 -24.40 -16.19
CA LEU A 94 13.64 -25.11 -14.91
C LEU A 94 12.96 -26.46 -15.11
N LYS A 95 13.42 -27.49 -14.36
CA LYS A 95 12.82 -28.83 -14.35
C LYS A 95 11.97 -29.01 -13.10
N SER A 96 10.84 -29.71 -13.23
CA SER A 96 10.07 -30.17 -12.08
C SER A 96 10.95 -31.07 -11.19
N GLY A 97 10.83 -30.95 -9.86
CA GLY A 97 11.68 -31.63 -8.89
C GLY A 97 13.03 -30.95 -8.61
N GLN A 98 13.36 -29.86 -9.30
CA GLN A 98 14.60 -29.13 -9.07
C GLN A 98 14.54 -28.34 -7.77
N GLU A 99 15.59 -28.47 -6.93
CA GLU A 99 15.73 -27.67 -5.70
C GLU A 99 16.29 -26.28 -6.01
N LEU A 100 15.71 -25.26 -5.39
CA LEU A 100 16.09 -23.86 -5.55
C LEU A 100 16.17 -23.19 -4.17
N LEU A 101 17.10 -22.23 -4.04
CA LEU A 101 17.07 -21.28 -2.94
C LEU A 101 16.22 -20.08 -3.37
N VAL A 102 15.13 -19.81 -2.65
CA VAL A 102 14.17 -18.77 -3.00
C VAL A 102 13.92 -17.82 -1.84
N GLN A 103 13.72 -16.55 -2.14
CA GLN A 103 13.36 -15.53 -1.18
C GLN A 103 11.94 -15.02 -1.46
N VAL A 104 11.16 -14.80 -0.41
CA VAL A 104 9.82 -14.21 -0.52
C VAL A 104 9.94 -12.71 -0.74
N VAL A 105 9.40 -12.23 -1.87
CA VAL A 105 9.34 -10.81 -2.24
C VAL A 105 8.04 -10.17 -1.80
N ARG A 106 6.94 -10.91 -1.92
CA ARG A 106 5.60 -10.49 -1.48
C ARG A 106 4.88 -11.68 -0.90
N GLU A 107 4.13 -11.44 0.14
CA GLU A 107 3.30 -12.44 0.80
C GLU A 107 2.12 -12.86 -0.05
N GLU A 108 1.54 -14.00 0.31
CA GLU A 108 0.30 -14.44 -0.29
C GLU A 108 -0.82 -13.43 0.00
N LYS A 109 -1.66 -13.22 -0.99
CA LYS A 109 -2.86 -12.39 -0.82
C LYS A 109 -4.04 -13.07 -1.51
N ASP A 110 -5.15 -13.22 -0.77
CA ASP A 110 -6.37 -13.84 -1.25
C ASP A 110 -6.16 -15.26 -1.82
N ARG A 111 -6.34 -15.41 -3.14
CA ARG A 111 -6.16 -16.68 -3.85
C ARG A 111 -4.76 -16.87 -4.45
N LYS A 112 -3.88 -15.85 -4.37
CA LYS A 112 -2.55 -15.89 -5.00
C LYS A 112 -1.51 -16.33 -3.98
N GLY A 113 -0.63 -17.27 -4.37
CA GLY A 113 0.53 -17.66 -3.58
C GLY A 113 1.58 -16.54 -3.48
N ALA A 114 2.52 -16.67 -2.54
CA ALA A 114 3.60 -15.72 -2.34
C ALA A 114 4.46 -15.57 -3.60
N MET A 115 4.94 -14.36 -3.86
CA MET A 115 5.86 -14.08 -4.97
C MET A 115 7.28 -14.35 -4.52
N LEU A 116 7.99 -15.19 -5.27
CA LEU A 116 9.34 -15.64 -4.98
C LEU A 116 10.34 -15.09 -5.99
N THR A 117 11.61 -15.02 -5.59
CA THR A 117 12.76 -14.74 -6.45
C THR A 117 13.94 -15.63 -6.04
N THR A 118 14.81 -15.98 -6.98
CA THR A 118 16.11 -16.61 -6.67
C THR A 118 17.23 -15.59 -6.52
N TYR A 119 16.98 -14.31 -6.87
CA TYR A 119 17.92 -13.23 -6.62
C TYR A 119 17.83 -12.79 -5.16
N ILE A 120 18.62 -13.46 -4.32
CA ILE A 120 18.63 -13.19 -2.89
C ILE A 120 19.12 -11.77 -2.62
N SER A 121 18.43 -11.07 -1.73
CA SER A 121 18.79 -9.74 -1.25
C SER A 121 18.86 -9.73 0.27
N LEU A 122 20.01 -9.37 0.83
CA LEU A 122 20.21 -9.28 2.27
C LEU A 122 20.33 -7.80 2.66
N PRO A 123 19.28 -7.22 3.27
CA PRO A 123 19.29 -5.83 3.66
C PRO A 123 20.12 -5.61 4.93
N GLY A 124 21.22 -4.86 4.80
CA GLY A 124 21.96 -4.31 5.91
C GLY A 124 21.47 -2.91 6.31
N ARG A 125 22.21 -2.26 7.20
CA ARG A 125 21.92 -0.89 7.62
C ARG A 125 22.21 0.12 6.53
N TYR A 126 23.37 0.02 5.89
CA TYR A 126 23.89 0.96 4.90
C TYR A 126 23.91 0.38 3.50
N LEU A 127 24.01 -0.92 3.39
CA LEU A 127 24.11 -1.66 2.14
C LEU A 127 22.98 -2.68 2.01
N VAL A 128 22.65 -3.04 0.77
CA VAL A 128 21.92 -4.27 0.45
C VAL A 128 22.91 -5.15 -0.31
N TYR A 129 23.14 -6.35 0.17
CA TYR A 129 24.02 -7.34 -0.45
C TYR A 129 23.22 -8.25 -1.37
N LEU A 130 23.70 -8.44 -2.59
CA LEU A 130 23.07 -9.22 -3.65
C LEU A 130 24.04 -10.31 -4.09
N PRO A 131 24.09 -11.48 -3.42
CA PRO A 131 25.14 -12.48 -3.68
C PRO A 131 25.11 -13.07 -5.10
N ASN A 132 23.93 -13.12 -5.74
CA ASN A 132 23.73 -13.78 -7.03
C ASN A 132 23.43 -12.80 -8.17
N ARG A 133 23.81 -11.52 -8.00
CA ARG A 133 23.56 -10.49 -9.00
C ARG A 133 24.73 -9.52 -9.04
N GLU A 134 25.43 -9.47 -10.13
CA GLU A 134 26.53 -8.53 -10.35
C GLU A 134 26.04 -7.08 -10.45
N GLY A 135 26.82 -6.15 -9.98
CA GLY A 135 26.64 -4.73 -10.19
C GLY A 135 26.61 -3.87 -8.92
N ALA A 136 27.04 -2.63 -9.10
CA ALA A 136 27.04 -1.58 -8.09
C ALA A 136 25.84 -0.66 -8.28
N GLY A 137 25.03 -0.51 -7.24
CA GLY A 137 23.90 0.41 -7.20
C GLY A 137 24.02 1.44 -6.08
N VAL A 138 23.50 2.64 -6.30
CA VAL A 138 23.32 3.65 -5.25
C VAL A 138 21.86 4.06 -5.22
N SER A 139 21.28 4.20 -4.04
CA SER A 139 19.87 4.58 -3.86
C SER A 139 19.51 5.79 -4.74
N ARG A 140 18.37 5.70 -5.41
CA ARG A 140 17.85 6.80 -6.27
C ARG A 140 17.48 8.06 -5.49
N LYS A 141 17.37 7.97 -4.16
CA LYS A 141 17.10 9.10 -3.26
C LYS A 141 18.33 9.95 -2.96
N ILE A 142 19.54 9.48 -3.29
CA ILE A 142 20.76 10.28 -3.16
C ILE A 142 20.89 11.07 -4.46
N GLU A 143 20.53 12.36 -4.40
CA GLU A 143 20.49 13.25 -5.58
C GLU A 143 21.86 13.87 -5.90
N ASP A 144 22.76 13.99 -4.90
CA ASP A 144 24.10 14.53 -5.08
C ASP A 144 24.97 13.60 -5.93
N GLU A 145 25.25 14.02 -7.15
CA GLU A 145 26.05 13.24 -8.09
C GLU A 145 27.50 13.03 -7.63
N ALA A 146 28.10 14.00 -6.94
CA ALA A 146 29.47 13.88 -6.44
C ALA A 146 29.56 12.79 -5.37
N GLU A 147 28.58 12.75 -4.49
CA GLU A 147 28.47 11.73 -3.45
C GLU A 147 28.12 10.35 -4.03
N ARG A 148 27.25 10.30 -5.04
CA ARG A 148 26.94 9.06 -5.78
C ARG A 148 28.19 8.44 -6.42
N ARG A 149 29.05 9.25 -7.03
CA ARG A 149 30.31 8.78 -7.63
C ARG A 149 31.25 8.20 -6.58
N LYS A 150 31.46 8.90 -5.45
CA LYS A 150 32.29 8.42 -4.33
C LYS A 150 31.79 7.10 -3.76
N LEU A 151 30.46 6.97 -3.59
CA LEU A 151 29.86 5.74 -3.09
C LEU A 151 29.97 4.60 -4.10
N LYS A 152 29.83 4.88 -5.40
CA LYS A 152 30.00 3.88 -6.45
C LYS A 152 31.45 3.40 -6.51
N GLU A 153 32.43 4.30 -6.50
CA GLU A 153 33.85 3.95 -6.44
C GLU A 153 34.20 3.08 -5.22
N PHE A 154 33.60 3.37 -4.07
CA PHE A 154 33.75 2.52 -2.88
C PHE A 154 33.20 1.12 -3.10
N VAL A 155 31.99 1.01 -3.67
CA VAL A 155 31.38 -0.29 -3.96
C VAL A 155 32.22 -1.07 -4.95
N ASP A 156 32.68 -0.44 -6.02
CA ASP A 156 33.54 -1.07 -7.03
C ASP A 156 34.87 -1.59 -6.41
N GLN A 157 35.46 -0.85 -5.46
CA GLN A 157 36.66 -1.30 -4.70
C GLN A 157 36.38 -2.52 -3.80
N VAL A 158 35.15 -2.65 -3.27
CA VAL A 158 34.73 -3.81 -2.47
C VAL A 158 34.42 -5.00 -3.37
N LEU A 159 33.77 -4.75 -4.52
CA LEU A 159 33.42 -5.77 -5.52
C LEU A 159 34.64 -6.44 -6.14
N GLN A 160 35.76 -5.74 -6.30
CA GLN A 160 37.02 -6.35 -6.77
C GLN A 160 37.49 -7.54 -5.90
N LYS A 161 36.93 -7.67 -4.69
CA LYS A 161 37.20 -8.79 -3.77
C LYS A 161 36.18 -9.93 -3.86
N ASP A 162 35.02 -9.67 -4.48
CA ASP A 162 33.90 -10.62 -4.56
C ASP A 162 33.23 -10.48 -5.92
N GLU A 163 33.86 -11.05 -6.96
CA GLU A 163 33.56 -10.83 -8.39
C GLU A 163 32.12 -11.16 -8.82
N LYS A 164 31.37 -11.94 -8.00
CA LYS A 164 30.02 -12.41 -8.33
C LYS A 164 28.89 -11.71 -7.57
N ALA A 165 29.23 -10.80 -6.67
CA ALA A 165 28.24 -10.17 -5.81
C ALA A 165 27.96 -8.72 -6.20
N GLY A 166 26.72 -8.28 -6.00
CA GLY A 166 26.29 -6.89 -6.18
C GLY A 166 25.97 -6.20 -4.85
N PHE A 167 25.99 -4.89 -4.88
CA PHE A 167 25.67 -4.06 -3.72
C PHE A 167 24.81 -2.87 -4.11
N ILE A 168 23.86 -2.53 -3.26
CA ILE A 168 23.11 -1.28 -3.37
C ILE A 168 23.35 -0.46 -2.10
N VAL A 169 23.91 0.73 -2.24
CA VAL A 169 24.05 1.66 -1.12
C VAL A 169 22.70 2.27 -0.80
N ARG A 170 22.25 2.09 0.45
CA ARG A 170 21.01 2.69 0.97
C ARG A 170 21.20 4.19 1.26
N THR A 171 20.12 4.94 1.35
CA THR A 171 20.14 6.37 1.74
C THR A 171 20.82 6.59 3.10
N ALA A 172 20.69 5.63 4.03
CA ALA A 172 21.37 5.68 5.32
C ALA A 172 22.91 5.58 5.23
N GLY A 173 23.44 5.14 4.09
CA GLY A 173 24.89 5.09 3.80
C GLY A 173 25.47 6.40 3.30
N GLN A 174 24.62 7.40 3.00
CA GLN A 174 25.04 8.74 2.63
C GLN A 174 25.90 9.37 3.73
N SER A 175 27.00 10.03 3.35
CA SER A 175 27.93 10.73 4.26
C SER A 175 28.54 9.84 5.36
N ARG A 176 28.57 8.49 5.18
CA ARG A 176 29.18 7.57 6.13
C ARG A 176 30.64 7.29 5.84
N LYS A 177 31.38 6.94 6.90
CA LYS A 177 32.80 6.57 6.77
C LYS A 177 32.91 5.20 6.09
N LYS A 178 33.91 5.04 5.22
CA LYS A 178 34.22 3.76 4.54
C LYS A 178 34.26 2.55 5.49
N GLN A 179 34.78 2.74 6.73
CA GLN A 179 34.83 1.68 7.74
C GLN A 179 33.45 1.20 8.23
N GLU A 180 32.44 2.08 8.26
CA GLU A 180 31.07 1.72 8.69
C GLU A 180 30.40 0.89 7.58
N LEU A 181 30.57 1.29 6.34
CA LEU A 181 30.10 0.53 5.18
C LEU A 181 30.77 -0.85 5.09
N LEU A 182 32.10 -0.91 5.35
CA LEU A 182 32.85 -2.16 5.32
C LEU A 182 32.40 -3.14 6.43
N ARG A 183 32.07 -2.66 7.62
CA ARG A 183 31.52 -3.51 8.69
C ARG A 183 30.17 -4.09 8.33
N ASP A 184 29.29 -3.29 7.74
CA ASP A 184 27.98 -3.76 7.29
C ASP A 184 28.14 -4.84 6.21
N TYR A 185 29.04 -4.62 5.24
CA TYR A 185 29.43 -5.64 4.25
C TYR A 185 29.91 -6.94 4.90
N GLN A 186 30.89 -6.84 5.81
CA GLN A 186 31.46 -8.03 6.47
C GLN A 186 30.41 -8.83 7.27
N HIS A 187 29.45 -8.13 7.84
CA HIS A 187 28.32 -8.76 8.52
C HIS A 187 27.43 -9.51 7.53
N LEU A 188 27.02 -8.86 6.45
CA LEU A 188 26.15 -9.47 5.41
C LEU A 188 26.83 -10.63 4.69
N HIS A 189 28.12 -10.52 4.42
CA HIS A 189 28.90 -11.58 3.79
C HIS A 189 29.03 -12.83 4.70
N ARG A 190 29.19 -12.64 6.03
CA ARG A 190 29.16 -13.76 6.99
C ARG A 190 27.79 -14.40 7.04
N LEU A 191 26.75 -13.59 7.11
CA LEU A 191 25.37 -14.07 7.08
C LEU A 191 25.08 -14.92 5.85
N TRP A 192 25.53 -14.46 4.67
CA TRP A 192 25.39 -15.23 3.43
C TRP A 192 26.09 -16.60 3.50
N LYS A 193 27.31 -16.63 4.04
CA LYS A 193 28.04 -17.90 4.24
C LYS A 193 27.31 -18.87 5.17
N GLU A 194 26.65 -18.36 6.21
CA GLU A 194 25.86 -19.17 7.11
C GLU A 194 24.60 -19.71 6.40
N ILE A 195 23.91 -18.87 5.62
CA ILE A 195 22.75 -19.26 4.82
C ILE A 195 23.12 -20.37 3.82
N THR A 196 24.17 -20.20 3.06
CA THR A 196 24.63 -21.20 2.06
C THR A 196 25.06 -22.51 2.72
N LYS A 197 25.76 -22.44 3.85
CA LYS A 197 26.14 -23.62 4.62
C LYS A 197 24.91 -24.39 5.11
N LYS A 198 23.92 -23.71 5.68
CA LYS A 198 22.66 -24.32 6.15
C LYS A 198 21.86 -24.89 4.99
N ALA A 199 21.77 -24.18 3.86
CA ALA A 199 21.07 -24.64 2.67
C ALA A 199 21.66 -25.93 2.08
N ALA A 200 22.98 -26.13 2.22
CA ALA A 200 23.64 -27.36 1.79
C ALA A 200 23.37 -28.57 2.72
N GLN A 201 23.01 -28.32 3.98
CA GLN A 201 22.82 -29.38 4.99
C GLN A 201 21.36 -29.84 5.10
N VAL A 202 20.41 -29.03 4.68
CA VAL A 202 18.97 -29.26 4.89
C VAL A 202 18.31 -29.68 3.58
N SER A 203 17.44 -30.69 3.61
CA SER A 203 16.62 -31.11 2.46
C SER A 203 15.46 -30.14 2.23
N ALA A 204 15.06 -29.96 0.97
CA ALA A 204 13.90 -29.16 0.60
C ALA A 204 12.57 -29.94 0.79
N PRO A 205 11.43 -29.30 1.11
CA PRO A 205 11.29 -27.85 1.39
C PRO A 205 11.68 -27.51 2.84
N ALA A 206 12.38 -26.37 3.06
CA ALA A 206 12.76 -25.96 4.40
C ALA A 206 13.03 -24.44 4.51
N LEU A 207 12.77 -23.87 5.69
CA LEU A 207 13.17 -22.50 6.04
C LEU A 207 14.67 -22.46 6.34
N ILE A 208 15.43 -21.74 5.56
CA ILE A 208 16.88 -21.59 5.73
C ILE A 208 17.22 -20.35 6.55
N TYR A 209 16.60 -19.22 6.25
CA TYR A 209 16.82 -17.96 6.95
C TYR A 209 15.50 -17.23 7.18
N GLN A 210 15.29 -16.81 8.41
CA GLN A 210 14.20 -15.94 8.79
C GLN A 210 14.74 -14.52 8.88
N GLU A 211 14.00 -13.55 8.33
CA GLU A 211 14.36 -12.15 8.43
C GLU A 211 14.48 -11.74 9.92
N SER A 212 15.32 -10.75 10.17
CA SER A 212 15.66 -10.31 11.51
C SER A 212 14.44 -10.05 12.40
N ASP A 213 14.60 -10.35 13.69
CA ASP A 213 13.67 -9.99 14.77
C ASP A 213 13.17 -8.55 14.64
N PHE A 214 11.91 -8.29 15.02
CA PHE A 214 11.25 -6.99 14.92
C PHE A 214 12.10 -5.84 15.47
N GLY A 215 12.71 -6.01 16.66
CA GLY A 215 13.55 -4.98 17.28
C GLY A 215 14.80 -4.68 16.46
N VAL A 216 15.48 -5.72 15.95
CA VAL A 216 16.67 -5.59 15.09
C VAL A 216 16.30 -4.92 13.77
N ARG A 217 15.20 -5.34 13.15
CA ARG A 217 14.68 -4.77 11.91
C ARG A 217 14.29 -3.31 12.10
N SER A 218 13.63 -2.98 13.21
CA SER A 218 13.27 -1.61 13.57
C SER A 218 14.51 -0.73 13.72
N LEU A 219 15.55 -1.18 14.43
CA LEU A 219 16.80 -0.45 14.53
C LEU A 219 17.49 -0.29 13.16
N ARG A 220 17.56 -1.38 12.37
CA ARG A 220 18.17 -1.36 11.04
C ARG A 220 17.51 -0.35 10.12
N ASP A 221 16.19 -0.32 10.12
CA ASP A 221 15.44 0.46 9.14
C ASP A 221 15.06 1.85 9.62
N TYR A 222 14.79 2.05 10.92
CA TYR A 222 14.26 3.31 11.45
C TYR A 222 15.25 4.17 12.24
N PHE A 223 16.36 3.64 12.69
CA PHE A 223 17.33 4.45 13.43
C PHE A 223 17.88 5.59 12.56
N THR A 224 17.97 6.80 13.13
CA THR A 224 18.60 7.98 12.53
C THR A 224 19.59 8.59 13.54
N PRO A 225 20.65 9.29 13.08
CA PRO A 225 21.69 9.82 13.97
C PRO A 225 21.23 10.87 14.98
N ASP A 226 20.08 11.48 14.71
CA ASP A 226 19.42 12.48 15.54
C ASP A 226 18.61 11.86 16.72
N ILE A 227 18.49 10.54 16.76
CA ILE A 227 17.91 9.82 17.89
C ILE A 227 18.88 9.88 19.07
N ASN A 228 18.39 10.38 20.20
CA ASN A 228 19.17 10.53 21.43
C ASN A 228 19.20 9.26 22.28
N GLU A 229 18.12 8.46 22.25
CA GLU A 229 17.95 7.32 23.14
C GLU A 229 17.03 6.27 22.48
N ILE A 230 17.31 4.99 22.76
CA ILE A 230 16.51 3.86 22.33
C ILE A 230 16.12 3.08 23.57
N LEU A 231 14.82 2.99 23.86
CA LEU A 231 14.28 2.28 25.01
C LEU A 231 13.58 1.00 24.52
N ILE A 232 13.87 -0.12 25.18
CA ILE A 232 13.32 -1.44 24.87
C ILE A 232 12.84 -2.06 26.17
N ASP A 233 11.62 -2.53 26.21
CA ASP A 233 11.00 -3.08 27.41
C ASP A 233 11.21 -4.60 27.60
N ASP A 234 11.49 -5.35 26.51
CA ASP A 234 11.81 -6.78 26.59
C ASP A 234 13.33 -7.04 26.68
N SER A 235 13.71 -7.94 27.57
CA SER A 235 15.12 -8.26 27.85
C SER A 235 15.81 -9.02 26.71
N ASP A 236 15.09 -9.88 26.00
CA ASP A 236 15.66 -10.70 24.92
C ASP A 236 15.82 -9.90 23.64
N THR A 237 14.81 -9.11 23.31
CA THR A 237 14.88 -8.11 22.22
C THR A 237 16.00 -7.10 22.48
N PHE A 238 16.14 -6.63 23.73
CA PHE A 238 17.25 -5.73 24.11
C PHE A 238 18.62 -6.38 23.84
N LYS A 239 18.83 -7.64 24.22
CA LYS A 239 20.10 -8.36 23.97
C LYS A 239 20.36 -8.44 22.46
N LYS A 240 19.39 -8.91 21.67
CA LYS A 240 19.51 -9.05 20.21
C LYS A 240 19.83 -7.71 19.52
N VAL A 241 19.10 -6.65 19.85
CA VAL A 241 19.29 -5.30 19.30
C VAL A 241 20.65 -4.74 19.68
N ARG A 242 21.08 -4.93 20.95
CA ARG A 242 22.38 -4.50 21.43
C ARG A 242 23.53 -5.23 20.73
N ASP A 243 23.41 -6.54 20.54
CA ASP A 243 24.45 -7.34 19.88
C ASP A 243 24.56 -7.01 18.40
N TYR A 244 23.44 -6.82 17.70
CA TYR A 244 23.44 -6.28 16.33
C TYR A 244 24.11 -4.91 16.27
N CYS A 245 23.79 -4.00 17.19
CA CYS A 245 24.37 -2.68 17.23
C CYS A 245 25.90 -2.70 17.50
N LYS A 246 26.38 -3.61 18.35
CA LYS A 246 27.84 -3.80 18.57
C LYS A 246 28.58 -4.15 17.27
N ILE A 247 27.96 -4.94 16.40
CA ILE A 247 28.56 -5.36 15.14
C ILE A 247 28.55 -4.22 14.12
N VAL A 248 27.38 -3.60 13.91
CA VAL A 248 27.18 -2.63 12.80
C VAL A 248 27.52 -1.20 13.22
N GLN A 249 27.14 -0.81 14.45
CA GLN A 249 27.24 0.57 14.95
C GLN A 249 27.75 0.64 16.39
N PRO A 250 28.99 0.21 16.70
CA PRO A 250 29.49 0.10 18.08
C PRO A 250 29.48 1.40 18.86
N ARG A 251 29.51 2.55 18.19
CA ARG A 251 29.45 3.87 18.82
C ARG A 251 28.07 4.17 19.46
N ASN A 252 27.02 3.59 18.93
CA ASN A 252 25.63 3.86 19.33
C ASN A 252 25.10 2.89 20.39
N VAL A 253 25.87 1.90 20.78
CA VAL A 253 25.47 0.89 21.79
C VAL A 253 25.05 1.51 23.12
N LYS A 254 25.68 2.64 23.51
CA LYS A 254 25.35 3.37 24.75
C LYS A 254 23.97 4.03 24.74
N MET A 255 23.39 4.24 23.56
CA MET A 255 22.06 4.84 23.41
C MET A 255 20.93 3.83 23.67
N ILE A 256 21.24 2.53 23.61
CA ILE A 256 20.27 1.46 23.81
C ILE A 256 20.18 1.15 25.30
N LYS A 257 18.99 1.31 25.87
CA LYS A 257 18.72 1.08 27.27
C LYS A 257 17.53 0.15 27.44
N LEU A 258 17.63 -0.74 28.44
CA LEU A 258 16.50 -1.55 28.87
C LEU A 258 15.58 -0.71 29.75
N TYR A 259 14.32 -0.65 29.40
CA TYR A 259 13.28 -0.03 30.19
C TYR A 259 12.85 -0.98 31.31
N LYS A 260 12.82 -0.51 32.54
CA LYS A 260 12.56 -1.34 33.74
C LYS A 260 11.45 -0.79 34.65
N GLU A 261 10.81 0.28 34.26
CA GLU A 261 9.76 0.89 35.06
C GLU A 261 8.47 0.09 34.96
N HIS A 262 7.60 0.18 35.98
CA HIS A 262 6.32 -0.54 36.01
C HIS A 262 5.27 0.06 35.08
N THR A 263 5.37 1.36 34.77
CA THR A 263 4.44 2.01 33.84
C THR A 263 4.71 1.50 32.43
N PRO A 264 3.71 1.06 31.67
CA PRO A 264 3.91 0.63 30.29
C PRO A 264 4.61 1.71 29.46
N LEU A 265 5.52 1.27 28.56
CA LEU A 265 6.41 2.16 27.83
C LEU A 265 5.65 3.22 27.01
N PHE A 266 4.60 2.84 26.30
CA PHE A 266 3.79 3.76 25.48
C PHE A 266 2.93 4.70 26.31
N GLU A 267 2.42 4.24 27.46
CA GLU A 267 1.66 5.08 28.40
C GLU A 267 2.52 6.17 29.00
N LYS A 268 3.74 5.86 29.43
CA LYS A 268 4.69 6.85 29.97
C LYS A 268 4.92 8.04 29.03
N TYR A 269 4.95 7.77 27.73
CA TYR A 269 5.14 8.81 26.70
C TYR A 269 3.84 9.33 26.11
N GLN A 270 2.68 8.96 26.67
CA GLN A 270 1.34 9.38 26.24
C GLN A 270 1.08 9.11 24.75
N LEU A 271 1.51 7.95 24.28
CA LEU A 271 1.41 7.57 22.88
C LEU A 271 0.14 6.79 22.53
N GLU A 272 -0.53 6.14 23.51
CA GLU A 272 -1.71 5.33 23.23
C GLU A 272 -2.79 6.14 22.53
N LYS A 273 -3.09 7.35 23.00
CA LYS A 273 -4.06 8.24 22.34
C LYS A 273 -3.64 8.62 20.90
N GLN A 274 -2.32 8.86 20.69
CA GLN A 274 -1.81 9.20 19.35
C GLN A 274 -1.80 7.98 18.42
N THR A 275 -1.70 6.78 18.99
CA THR A 275 -1.81 5.52 18.24
C THR A 275 -3.27 5.26 17.85
N ASP A 276 -4.23 5.52 18.76
CA ASP A 276 -5.66 5.43 18.46
C ASP A 276 -6.09 6.38 17.33
N GLU A 277 -5.50 7.58 17.27
CA GLU A 277 -5.75 8.54 16.18
C GLU A 277 -5.34 8.00 14.80
N ILE A 278 -4.37 7.08 14.73
CA ILE A 278 -3.93 6.47 13.46
C ILE A 278 -5.07 5.68 12.81
N TYR A 279 -5.96 5.12 13.61
CA TYR A 279 -7.08 4.28 13.13
C TYR A 279 -8.33 5.09 12.77
N GLN A 280 -8.41 6.37 13.19
CA GLN A 280 -9.57 7.22 12.91
C GLN A 280 -9.50 7.77 11.48
N GLU A 281 -10.63 7.78 10.77
CA GLU A 281 -10.71 8.41 9.45
C GLU A 281 -10.50 9.92 9.54
N ARG A 282 -11.04 10.55 10.61
CA ARG A 282 -10.98 11.99 10.82
C ARG A 282 -9.86 12.36 11.79
N VAL A 283 -8.96 13.23 11.35
CA VAL A 283 -7.89 13.80 12.18
C VAL A 283 -8.12 15.30 12.34
N THR A 284 -8.17 15.75 13.59
CA THR A 284 -8.40 17.16 13.92
C THR A 284 -7.12 17.97 13.79
N LEU A 285 -7.22 19.15 13.19
CA LEU A 285 -6.14 20.13 13.07
C LEU A 285 -6.14 21.09 14.29
N ARG A 286 -4.99 21.66 14.63
CA ARG A 286 -4.87 22.64 15.72
C ARG A 286 -5.65 23.91 15.44
N SER A 287 -5.79 24.29 14.18
CA SER A 287 -6.63 25.39 13.71
C SER A 287 -8.13 25.17 13.92
N GLY A 288 -8.55 23.99 14.37
CA GLY A 288 -9.95 23.60 14.52
C GLY A 288 -10.55 23.00 13.25
N GLY A 289 -9.81 22.94 12.15
CA GLY A 289 -10.15 22.20 10.95
C GLY A 289 -9.97 20.68 11.12
N SER A 290 -10.15 19.93 10.07
CA SER A 290 -9.94 18.47 10.06
C SER A 290 -9.54 17.97 8.69
N ILE A 291 -8.81 16.87 8.66
CA ILE A 291 -8.61 16.07 7.45
C ILE A 291 -9.39 14.76 7.60
N VAL A 292 -9.95 14.27 6.50
CA VAL A 292 -10.65 12.98 6.42
C VAL A 292 -9.89 12.11 5.44
N ILE A 293 -9.43 10.94 5.89
CA ILE A 293 -8.61 10.01 5.10
C ILE A 293 -9.44 8.77 4.83
N THR A 294 -9.84 8.56 3.58
CA THR A 294 -10.71 7.45 3.16
C THR A 294 -9.98 6.58 2.13
N PRO A 295 -9.57 5.37 2.49
CA PRO A 295 -9.09 4.38 1.53
C PRO A 295 -10.26 3.90 0.66
N THR A 296 -10.08 3.92 -0.67
CA THR A 296 -11.00 3.31 -1.63
C THR A 296 -10.32 2.10 -2.29
N GLU A 297 -11.02 1.38 -3.16
CA GLU A 297 -10.46 0.22 -3.86
C GLU A 297 -9.24 0.58 -4.74
N ALA A 298 -9.26 1.75 -5.39
CA ALA A 298 -8.24 2.15 -6.37
C ALA A 298 -7.22 3.16 -5.83
N MET A 299 -7.61 4.01 -4.89
CA MET A 299 -6.80 5.13 -4.40
C MET A 299 -7.17 5.52 -2.98
N ILE A 300 -6.37 6.40 -2.39
CA ILE A 300 -6.68 7.01 -1.10
C ILE A 300 -7.10 8.44 -1.35
N THR A 301 -8.26 8.84 -0.84
CA THR A 301 -8.76 10.20 -0.90
C THR A 301 -8.58 10.89 0.44
N ILE A 302 -8.14 12.14 0.42
CA ILE A 302 -7.95 12.96 1.60
C ILE A 302 -8.65 14.29 1.37
N ASP A 303 -9.63 14.59 2.22
CA ASP A 303 -10.41 15.83 2.20
C ASP A 303 -9.96 16.76 3.32
N VAL A 304 -9.83 18.06 3.04
CA VAL A 304 -9.42 19.08 4.00
C VAL A 304 -10.60 19.99 4.32
N ASN A 305 -11.02 19.99 5.58
CA ASN A 305 -12.15 20.77 6.06
C ASN A 305 -11.72 21.92 6.97
N SER A 306 -12.23 23.13 6.75
CA SER A 306 -12.05 24.24 7.66
C SER A 306 -12.94 24.11 8.90
N GLY A 307 -12.44 24.56 10.06
CA GLY A 307 -13.22 24.56 11.30
C GLY A 307 -14.31 25.62 11.34
N ARG A 308 -15.23 25.50 12.29
CA ARG A 308 -16.36 26.43 12.49
C ARG A 308 -15.95 27.86 12.91
N GLY A 309 -14.67 28.09 13.26
CA GLY A 309 -14.15 29.36 13.76
C GLY A 309 -13.67 30.33 12.67
N SER A 310 -13.96 30.08 11.39
CA SER A 310 -13.55 30.99 10.31
C SER A 310 -14.27 32.32 10.46
N ASN A 311 -13.54 33.36 10.88
CA ASN A 311 -14.02 34.72 10.79
C ASN A 311 -14.35 35.00 9.31
N ARG A 312 -15.63 35.24 9.01
CA ARG A 312 -16.15 35.49 7.63
C ARG A 312 -15.44 36.61 6.89
N LYS A 313 -14.55 37.38 7.54
CA LYS A 313 -13.87 38.54 6.96
C LYS A 313 -12.65 38.17 6.10
N ASP A 314 -12.09 36.96 6.26
CA ASP A 314 -10.89 36.52 5.50
C ASP A 314 -10.90 35.03 5.23
N VAL A 315 -11.79 34.61 4.32
CA VAL A 315 -11.98 33.20 3.93
C VAL A 315 -10.71 32.64 3.29
N GLU A 316 -10.05 33.45 2.45
CA GLU A 316 -8.83 33.07 1.74
C GLU A 316 -7.67 32.80 2.71
N GLU A 317 -7.45 33.68 3.68
CA GLU A 317 -6.39 33.51 4.69
C GLU A 317 -6.65 32.29 5.59
N THR A 318 -7.94 32.05 5.94
CA THR A 318 -8.34 30.87 6.70
C THR A 318 -8.07 29.58 5.92
N ALA A 319 -8.44 29.56 4.62
CA ALA A 319 -8.17 28.44 3.73
C ALA A 319 -6.66 28.15 3.64
N PHE A 320 -5.88 29.22 3.42
CA PHE A 320 -4.41 29.12 3.32
C PHE A 320 -3.77 28.53 4.58
N ARG A 321 -4.11 29.05 5.78
CA ARG A 321 -3.58 28.56 7.05
C ARG A 321 -3.99 27.11 7.31
N THR A 322 -5.26 26.78 7.06
CA THR A 322 -5.73 25.41 7.24
C THR A 322 -5.02 24.45 6.28
N ASN A 323 -4.82 24.84 5.02
CA ASN A 323 -4.12 24.03 4.03
C ASN A 323 -2.63 23.84 4.36
N LEU A 324 -1.95 24.86 4.90
CA LEU A 324 -0.57 24.75 5.36
C LEU A 324 -0.44 23.72 6.49
N GLU A 325 -1.31 23.80 7.50
CA GLU A 325 -1.32 22.84 8.60
C GLU A 325 -1.70 21.44 8.11
N ALA A 326 -2.73 21.33 7.27
CA ALA A 326 -3.16 20.08 6.67
C ALA A 326 -2.02 19.40 5.89
N ALA A 327 -1.23 20.14 5.11
CA ALA A 327 -0.09 19.61 4.36
C ALA A 327 0.93 18.92 5.27
N GLU A 328 1.26 19.49 6.43
CA GLU A 328 2.19 18.89 7.39
C GLU A 328 1.57 17.65 8.06
N VAL A 329 0.29 17.74 8.46
CA VAL A 329 -0.42 16.64 9.14
C VAL A 329 -0.65 15.48 8.18
N ILE A 330 -1.05 15.72 6.93
CA ILE A 330 -1.23 14.68 5.90
C ILE A 330 0.10 13.93 5.69
N ALA A 331 1.20 14.65 5.49
CA ALA A 331 2.51 14.02 5.30
C ALA A 331 2.89 13.13 6.50
N ARG A 332 2.55 13.54 7.74
CA ARG A 332 2.75 12.75 8.94
C ARG A 332 1.84 11.51 8.97
N GLN A 333 0.54 11.66 8.67
CA GLN A 333 -0.42 10.56 8.68
C GLN A 333 -0.09 9.50 7.62
N LEU A 334 0.39 9.90 6.44
CA LEU A 334 0.83 8.96 5.40
C LEU A 334 1.99 8.07 5.89
N ARG A 335 2.92 8.63 6.69
CA ARG A 335 4.01 7.85 7.29
C ARG A 335 3.53 6.95 8.41
N LEU A 336 2.71 7.48 9.33
CA LEU A 336 2.22 6.74 10.50
C LEU A 336 1.35 5.55 10.11
N ARG A 337 0.52 5.69 9.09
CA ARG A 337 -0.40 4.64 8.59
C ARG A 337 0.22 3.73 7.54
N ASP A 338 1.42 4.04 7.05
CA ASP A 338 2.09 3.44 5.87
C ASP A 338 1.19 3.34 4.64
N LEU A 339 0.40 4.39 4.39
CA LEU A 339 -0.49 4.47 3.24
C LEU A 339 0.32 4.60 1.95
N GLY A 340 0.02 3.77 0.96
CA GLY A 340 0.74 3.76 -0.31
C GLY A 340 -0.16 3.51 -1.51
N GLY A 341 0.36 3.77 -2.69
CA GLY A 341 -0.39 3.75 -3.93
C GLY A 341 -0.66 5.15 -4.46
N LEU A 342 -1.76 5.32 -5.18
CA LEU A 342 -2.24 6.63 -5.64
C LEU A 342 -3.00 7.32 -4.51
N ILE A 343 -2.68 8.56 -4.24
CA ILE A 343 -3.29 9.37 -3.19
C ILE A 343 -3.71 10.69 -3.79
N VAL A 344 -4.92 11.11 -3.49
CA VAL A 344 -5.52 12.36 -3.97
C VAL A 344 -5.90 13.20 -2.75
N VAL A 345 -5.42 14.43 -2.73
CA VAL A 345 -5.71 15.40 -1.66
C VAL A 345 -6.55 16.53 -2.23
N ASP A 346 -7.71 16.75 -1.63
CA ASP A 346 -8.60 17.86 -1.91
C ASP A 346 -8.33 18.98 -0.89
N PHE A 347 -7.60 20.01 -1.34
CA PHE A 347 -7.30 21.18 -0.53
C PHE A 347 -8.44 22.19 -0.62
N ILE A 348 -8.68 22.95 0.45
CA ILE A 348 -9.63 24.06 0.43
C ILE A 348 -9.25 25.03 -0.67
N ASP A 349 -10.22 25.47 -1.46
CA ASP A 349 -10.02 26.40 -2.59
C ASP A 349 -9.26 27.66 -2.19
N MET A 350 -8.22 27.98 -2.96
CA MET A 350 -7.41 29.19 -2.84
C MET A 350 -7.33 29.92 -4.18
N ARG A 351 -7.44 31.23 -4.16
CA ARG A 351 -7.39 32.07 -5.36
C ARG A 351 -6.01 32.66 -5.61
N ASP A 352 -5.25 32.97 -4.54
CA ASP A 352 -3.90 33.53 -4.66
C ASP A 352 -2.89 32.41 -5.03
N ARG A 353 -2.23 32.60 -6.18
CA ARG A 353 -1.17 31.70 -6.66
C ARG A 353 0.02 31.61 -5.72
N LYS A 354 0.27 32.64 -4.90
CA LYS A 354 1.35 32.62 -3.90
C LYS A 354 1.01 31.64 -2.78
N HIS A 355 -0.24 31.66 -2.29
CA HIS A 355 -0.73 30.74 -1.27
C HIS A 355 -0.65 29.29 -1.77
N ILE A 356 -1.13 29.04 -2.99
CA ILE A 356 -1.04 27.71 -3.62
C ILE A 356 0.42 27.24 -3.68
N SER A 357 1.34 28.08 -4.18
CA SER A 357 2.76 27.72 -4.28
C SER A 357 3.42 27.48 -2.93
N GLU A 358 2.98 28.15 -1.87
CA GLU A 358 3.51 27.97 -0.53
C GLU A 358 3.01 26.67 0.11
N VAL A 359 1.74 26.31 -0.07
CA VAL A 359 1.19 25.01 0.33
C VAL A 359 1.92 23.87 -0.38
N GLU A 360 2.13 23.98 -1.72
CA GLU A 360 2.90 22.98 -2.48
C GLU A 360 4.33 22.79 -1.93
N LYS A 361 5.03 23.90 -1.63
CA LYS A 361 6.39 23.86 -1.06
C LYS A 361 6.41 23.23 0.33
N THR A 362 5.46 23.60 1.19
CA THR A 362 5.33 23.08 2.55
C THR A 362 5.05 21.59 2.52
N PHE A 363 4.12 21.15 1.68
CA PHE A 363 3.80 19.75 1.53
C PHE A 363 5.00 18.95 0.99
N LYS A 364 5.67 19.45 -0.05
CA LYS A 364 6.89 18.83 -0.59
C LYS A 364 7.98 18.70 0.48
N LYS A 365 8.17 19.73 1.30
CA LYS A 365 9.12 19.73 2.42
C LYS A 365 8.74 18.69 3.48
N ALA A 366 7.47 18.61 3.87
CA ALA A 366 6.99 17.64 4.83
C ALA A 366 7.10 16.19 4.32
N LEU A 367 6.84 15.96 3.03
CA LEU A 367 6.99 14.66 2.38
C LEU A 367 8.46 14.25 2.19
N SER A 368 9.42 15.18 2.14
CA SER A 368 10.85 14.85 2.01
C SER A 368 11.40 14.06 3.20
N LEU A 369 10.75 14.14 4.37
CA LEU A 369 11.08 13.35 5.56
C LEU A 369 10.70 11.87 5.41
N ASP A 370 9.82 11.53 4.47
CA ASP A 370 9.37 10.17 4.25
C ASP A 370 10.46 9.31 3.60
N ARG A 371 10.57 8.07 4.06
CA ARG A 371 11.50 7.07 3.50
C ARG A 371 10.96 6.40 2.25
N ALA A 372 9.65 6.44 2.01
CA ALA A 372 9.04 5.94 0.80
C ALA A 372 9.39 6.84 -0.40
N ARG A 373 9.40 6.28 -1.60
CA ARG A 373 9.51 7.07 -2.82
C ARG A 373 8.18 7.72 -3.11
N ILE A 374 8.17 9.04 -3.26
CA ILE A 374 6.98 9.83 -3.54
C ILE A 374 7.19 10.59 -4.84
N GLN A 375 6.16 10.63 -5.67
CA GLN A 375 6.04 11.52 -6.82
C GLN A 375 4.85 12.41 -6.55
N LEU A 376 5.01 13.72 -6.68
CA LEU A 376 4.02 14.73 -6.34
C LEU A 376 3.70 15.57 -7.58
N SER A 377 2.41 15.81 -7.85
CA SER A 377 1.95 16.75 -8.85
C SER A 377 1.88 18.18 -8.27
N ARG A 378 1.43 19.13 -9.06
CA ARG A 378 1.00 20.46 -8.59
C ARG A 378 -0.48 20.43 -8.25
N ILE A 379 -0.96 21.41 -7.48
CA ILE A 379 -2.38 21.62 -7.25
C ILE A 379 -3.05 21.97 -8.59
N SER A 380 -4.07 21.22 -8.96
CA SER A 380 -4.84 21.40 -10.19
C SER A 380 -5.77 22.62 -10.10
N LYS A 381 -6.44 22.96 -11.21
CA LYS A 381 -7.45 24.03 -11.24
C LYS A 381 -8.68 23.73 -10.37
N PHE A 382 -8.83 22.48 -9.94
CA PHE A 382 -9.92 22.00 -9.10
C PHE A 382 -9.53 21.88 -7.62
N GLY A 383 -8.42 22.47 -7.18
CA GLY A 383 -7.95 22.34 -5.79
C GLY A 383 -7.26 21.01 -5.46
N ILE A 384 -7.26 20.07 -6.39
CA ILE A 384 -6.81 18.69 -6.15
C ILE A 384 -5.31 18.55 -6.40
N MET A 385 -4.61 17.90 -5.47
CA MET A 385 -3.22 17.48 -5.63
C MET A 385 -3.11 15.96 -5.64
N GLU A 386 -2.43 15.44 -6.65
CA GLU A 386 -2.18 14.02 -6.82
C GLU A 386 -0.76 13.66 -6.38
N LEU A 387 -0.62 12.53 -5.71
CA LEU A 387 0.69 11.97 -5.40
C LEU A 387 0.67 10.45 -5.48
N SER A 388 1.81 9.88 -5.83
CA SER A 388 2.02 8.44 -5.72
C SER A 388 3.09 8.15 -4.66
N ARG A 389 2.78 7.26 -3.72
CA ARG A 389 3.68 6.84 -2.66
C ARG A 389 3.93 5.33 -2.74
N GLN A 390 5.19 4.93 -2.73
CA GLN A 390 5.56 3.53 -2.72
C GLN A 390 5.03 2.83 -1.46
N LYS A 391 4.22 1.78 -1.62
CA LYS A 391 3.80 0.92 -0.51
C LYS A 391 5.01 0.09 -0.05
N LYS A 392 5.39 0.21 1.22
CA LYS A 392 6.52 -0.53 1.80
C LYS A 392 6.08 -1.78 2.53
N GLN A 393 5.04 -1.67 3.32
CA GLN A 393 4.45 -2.74 4.12
C GLN A 393 2.93 -2.73 3.92
N SER A 394 2.22 -3.67 4.52
CA SER A 394 0.77 -3.61 4.62
C SER A 394 0.40 -2.39 5.46
N ALA A 395 -0.69 -1.70 5.10
CA ALA A 395 -1.17 -0.60 5.91
C ALA A 395 -1.51 -1.11 7.33
N ILE A 396 -1.31 -0.27 8.34
CA ILE A 396 -1.55 -0.66 9.74
C ILE A 396 -2.98 -1.16 9.93
N GLN A 397 -3.95 -0.55 9.25
CA GLN A 397 -5.34 -1.00 9.26
C GLN A 397 -5.53 -2.40 8.67
N ASP A 398 -4.79 -2.75 7.60
CA ASP A 398 -4.85 -4.09 6.98
C ASP A 398 -4.35 -5.19 7.94
N ILE A 399 -3.49 -4.84 8.91
CA ILE A 399 -2.92 -5.76 9.89
C ILE A 399 -3.83 -5.93 11.12
N SER A 400 -4.46 -4.82 11.57
CA SER A 400 -5.15 -4.75 12.86
C SER A 400 -6.66 -4.92 12.77
N TYR A 401 -7.27 -4.76 11.58
CA TYR A 401 -8.72 -4.79 11.40
C TYR A 401 -9.16 -5.91 10.48
N THR A 402 -10.33 -6.47 10.77
CA THR A 402 -11.02 -7.43 9.90
C THR A 402 -12.20 -6.75 9.22
N THR A 403 -12.53 -7.19 7.99
CA THR A 403 -13.67 -6.65 7.27
C THR A 403 -14.97 -6.93 8.03
N CYS A 404 -15.78 -5.90 8.26
CA CYS A 404 -17.05 -6.03 8.93
C CYS A 404 -18.00 -6.99 8.17
N PRO A 405 -18.52 -8.07 8.77
CA PRO A 405 -19.38 -9.03 8.08
C PRO A 405 -20.74 -8.45 7.68
N HIS A 406 -21.21 -7.40 8.38
CA HIS A 406 -22.51 -6.79 8.10
C HIS A 406 -22.51 -5.89 6.86
N CYS A 407 -21.51 -5.01 6.72
CA CYS A 407 -21.41 -4.07 5.58
C CYS A 407 -20.38 -4.48 4.54
N LYS A 408 -19.56 -5.51 4.81
CA LYS A 408 -18.49 -6.02 3.92
C LYS A 408 -17.54 -4.92 3.42
N GLY A 409 -17.31 -3.91 4.28
CA GLY A 409 -16.42 -2.77 4.00
C GLY A 409 -17.10 -1.55 3.38
N SER A 410 -18.41 -1.60 3.07
CA SER A 410 -19.12 -0.46 2.46
C SER A 410 -19.47 0.68 3.44
N GLY A 411 -19.37 0.45 4.76
CA GLY A 411 -19.81 1.39 5.79
C GLY A 411 -21.33 1.58 5.88
N LEU A 412 -22.09 1.04 4.92
CA LEU A 412 -23.53 1.15 4.83
C LEU A 412 -24.18 -0.23 4.89
N ARG A 413 -25.32 -0.33 5.54
CA ARG A 413 -26.18 -1.52 5.50
C ARG A 413 -27.57 -1.13 5.03
N PRO A 414 -28.27 -1.99 4.26
CA PRO A 414 -29.65 -1.73 3.89
C PRO A 414 -30.53 -1.59 5.14
N SER A 415 -31.61 -0.79 5.05
CA SER A 415 -32.55 -0.64 6.15
C SER A 415 -33.29 -1.96 6.43
N LEU A 416 -33.77 -2.12 7.67
CA LEU A 416 -34.52 -3.29 8.10
C LEU A 416 -35.72 -3.56 7.18
N GLU A 417 -36.49 -2.50 6.88
CA GLU A 417 -37.64 -2.56 6.00
C GLU A 417 -37.29 -3.03 4.58
N TYR A 418 -36.21 -2.52 4.02
CA TYR A 418 -35.79 -2.88 2.67
C TYR A 418 -35.41 -4.36 2.58
N ILE A 419 -34.68 -4.90 3.57
CA ILE A 419 -34.32 -6.32 3.64
C ILE A 419 -35.58 -7.17 3.82
N ALA A 420 -36.42 -6.81 4.78
CA ALA A 420 -37.65 -7.56 5.09
C ALA A 420 -38.57 -7.65 3.86
N LEU A 421 -38.78 -6.54 3.15
CA LEU A 421 -39.54 -6.53 1.90
C LEU A 421 -38.87 -7.35 0.80
N GLY A 422 -37.53 -7.35 0.73
CA GLY A 422 -36.77 -8.19 -0.18
C GLY A 422 -36.98 -9.68 0.07
N VAL A 423 -36.96 -10.08 1.36
CA VAL A 423 -37.23 -11.47 1.78
C VAL A 423 -38.68 -11.83 1.53
N TYR A 424 -39.65 -10.97 1.87
CA TYR A 424 -41.06 -11.18 1.58
C TYR A 424 -41.30 -11.44 0.09
N ARG A 425 -40.70 -10.64 -0.81
CA ARG A 425 -40.82 -10.87 -2.25
C ARG A 425 -40.25 -12.23 -2.69
N LYS A 426 -39.14 -12.67 -2.08
CA LYS A 426 -38.57 -14.01 -2.34
C LYS A 426 -39.51 -15.11 -1.86
N ILE A 427 -40.09 -14.99 -0.64
CA ILE A 427 -41.10 -15.93 -0.14
C ILE A 427 -42.28 -16.00 -1.10
N LYS A 428 -42.83 -14.84 -1.50
CA LYS A 428 -43.95 -14.77 -2.45
C LYS A 428 -43.61 -15.45 -3.78
N ALA A 429 -42.41 -15.19 -4.34
CA ALA A 429 -41.99 -15.79 -5.60
C ALA A 429 -41.88 -17.32 -5.52
N GLU A 430 -41.49 -17.87 -4.37
CA GLU A 430 -41.39 -19.31 -4.17
C GLU A 430 -42.78 -19.97 -3.98
N VAL A 431 -43.65 -19.32 -3.25
CA VAL A 431 -45.01 -19.80 -2.98
C VAL A 431 -45.86 -19.75 -4.25
N VAL A 432 -45.76 -18.70 -5.06
CA VAL A 432 -46.51 -18.53 -6.32
C VAL A 432 -46.17 -19.60 -7.36
N ARG A 433 -45.00 -20.22 -7.30
CA ARG A 433 -44.63 -21.33 -8.22
C ARG A 433 -45.51 -22.57 -8.06
N GLY A 434 -46.22 -22.71 -6.91
CA GLY A 434 -47.23 -23.74 -6.67
C GLY A 434 -46.69 -25.17 -6.46
N ASP A 435 -45.35 -25.36 -6.53
CA ASP A 435 -44.71 -26.67 -6.38
C ASP A 435 -44.24 -26.96 -4.93
N THR A 436 -44.53 -26.08 -3.99
CA THR A 436 -44.03 -26.14 -2.61
C THR A 436 -45.16 -26.40 -1.60
N VAL A 437 -44.93 -27.35 -0.69
CA VAL A 437 -45.83 -27.62 0.47
C VAL A 437 -45.46 -26.71 1.64
N SER A 438 -44.18 -26.49 1.85
CA SER A 438 -43.70 -25.69 2.96
C SER A 438 -42.42 -24.94 2.58
N VAL A 439 -42.32 -23.67 2.97
CA VAL A 439 -41.12 -22.81 2.85
C VAL A 439 -40.67 -22.42 4.25
N LYS A 440 -39.48 -22.88 4.63
CA LYS A 440 -38.87 -22.47 5.88
C LYS A 440 -37.76 -21.44 5.56
N VAL A 441 -37.82 -20.28 6.21
CA VAL A 441 -36.89 -19.18 6.01
C VAL A 441 -36.20 -18.85 7.33
N THR A 442 -34.90 -18.95 7.38
CA THR A 442 -34.08 -18.52 8.53
C THR A 442 -33.43 -17.18 8.21
N LEU A 443 -33.58 -16.23 9.12
CA LEU A 443 -33.23 -14.82 8.95
C LEU A 443 -32.49 -14.28 10.19
N PRO A 444 -31.79 -13.13 10.10
CA PRO A 444 -31.41 -12.38 11.28
C PRO A 444 -32.61 -12.05 12.14
N TRP A 445 -32.41 -12.04 13.46
CA TRP A 445 -33.49 -11.89 14.44
C TRP A 445 -34.42 -10.69 14.17
N GLU A 446 -33.82 -9.50 13.96
CA GLU A 446 -34.60 -8.28 13.74
C GLU A 446 -35.44 -8.34 12.45
N VAL A 447 -34.95 -9.00 11.39
CA VAL A 447 -35.66 -9.15 10.12
C VAL A 447 -36.85 -10.12 10.27
N SER A 448 -36.64 -11.20 11.03
CA SER A 448 -37.72 -12.18 11.30
C SER A 448 -38.83 -11.56 12.15
N ASP A 449 -38.45 -10.80 13.19
CA ASP A 449 -39.41 -10.09 14.05
C ASP A 449 -40.24 -9.07 13.25
N TYR A 450 -39.59 -8.28 12.40
CA TYR A 450 -40.28 -7.35 11.53
C TYR A 450 -41.28 -8.04 10.59
N LEU A 451 -40.90 -9.14 9.94
CA LEU A 451 -41.77 -9.89 9.03
C LEU A 451 -42.95 -10.49 9.75
N LEU A 452 -42.74 -11.14 10.89
CA LEU A 452 -43.79 -11.80 11.67
C LEU A 452 -44.80 -10.82 12.30
N ASN A 453 -44.37 -9.60 12.62
CA ASN A 453 -45.21 -8.59 13.24
C ASN A 453 -45.84 -7.63 12.21
N GLN A 454 -45.03 -7.09 11.28
CA GLN A 454 -45.50 -6.06 10.34
C GLN A 454 -46.06 -6.63 9.04
N LYS A 455 -45.72 -7.87 8.66
CA LYS A 455 -46.16 -8.52 7.43
C LYS A 455 -46.94 -9.80 7.66
N ARG A 456 -47.45 -9.97 8.89
CA ARG A 456 -48.20 -11.16 9.30
C ARG A 456 -49.45 -11.41 8.45
N ALA A 457 -50.25 -10.36 8.20
CA ALA A 457 -51.47 -10.46 7.43
C ALA A 457 -51.20 -10.91 5.98
N GLU A 458 -50.19 -10.34 5.36
CA GLU A 458 -49.78 -10.67 4.00
C GLU A 458 -49.21 -12.10 3.89
N LEU A 459 -48.42 -12.55 4.88
CA LEU A 459 -47.90 -13.92 4.94
C LEU A 459 -49.06 -14.91 5.08
N THR A 460 -50.01 -14.67 6.00
CA THR A 460 -51.19 -15.52 6.19
C THR A 460 -52.07 -15.56 4.93
N ASN A 461 -52.19 -14.44 4.20
CA ASN A 461 -52.92 -14.42 2.93
C ASN A 461 -52.25 -15.30 1.86
N LEU A 462 -50.91 -15.25 1.77
CA LEU A 462 -50.14 -16.13 0.86
C LEU A 462 -50.32 -17.60 1.22
N GLU A 463 -50.31 -17.96 2.52
CA GLU A 463 -50.52 -19.32 2.97
C GLU A 463 -51.90 -19.86 2.57
N LYS A 464 -52.95 -19.04 2.77
CA LYS A 464 -54.33 -19.39 2.40
C LYS A 464 -54.54 -19.50 0.89
N THR A 465 -53.96 -18.57 0.11
CA THR A 465 -54.18 -18.51 -1.35
C THR A 465 -53.48 -19.65 -2.10
N TYR A 466 -52.31 -20.06 -1.61
CA TYR A 466 -51.48 -21.06 -2.30
C TYR A 466 -51.39 -22.41 -1.55
N GLU A 467 -52.13 -22.58 -0.46
CA GLU A 467 -52.13 -23.79 0.38
C GLU A 467 -50.74 -24.25 0.78
N THR A 468 -49.89 -23.31 1.19
CA THR A 468 -48.46 -23.51 1.50
C THR A 468 -48.18 -23.02 2.91
N ASN A 469 -47.40 -23.77 3.70
CA ASN A 469 -46.97 -23.34 5.03
C ASN A 469 -45.72 -22.52 4.97
N ILE A 470 -45.71 -21.33 5.60
CA ILE A 470 -44.55 -20.43 5.65
C ILE A 470 -44.02 -20.38 7.08
N HIS A 471 -42.80 -20.91 7.31
CA HIS A 471 -42.14 -20.87 8.60
C HIS A 471 -40.99 -19.83 8.56
N VAL A 472 -41.12 -18.77 9.32
CA VAL A 472 -40.08 -17.76 9.49
C VAL A 472 -39.43 -17.95 10.86
N SER A 473 -38.13 -18.15 10.91
CA SER A 473 -37.32 -18.31 12.12
C SER A 473 -36.17 -17.31 12.17
N GLY A 474 -35.97 -16.72 13.35
CA GLY A 474 -34.81 -15.86 13.62
C GLY A 474 -33.59 -16.66 14.08
N SER A 475 -32.40 -16.26 13.70
CA SER A 475 -31.12 -16.79 14.20
C SER A 475 -30.18 -15.65 14.57
N ALA A 476 -29.53 -15.79 15.72
CA ALA A 476 -28.51 -14.85 16.17
C ALA A 476 -27.18 -14.97 15.38
N ASP A 477 -26.95 -16.15 14.78
CA ASP A 477 -25.70 -16.44 14.06
C ASP A 477 -25.70 -15.92 12.61
N MET A 478 -26.83 -15.39 12.14
CA MET A 478 -26.98 -14.89 10.77
C MET A 478 -26.59 -13.40 10.68
N HIS A 479 -25.80 -13.10 9.68
CA HIS A 479 -25.40 -11.73 9.42
C HIS A 479 -26.48 -10.95 8.67
N TRP A 480 -26.41 -9.63 8.81
CA TRP A 480 -27.36 -8.71 8.19
C TRP A 480 -27.43 -8.88 6.67
N GLY A 481 -28.62 -9.08 6.15
CA GLY A 481 -28.87 -9.31 4.72
C GLY A 481 -28.76 -10.76 4.26
N GLU A 482 -28.41 -11.70 5.14
CA GLU A 482 -28.43 -13.13 4.83
C GLU A 482 -29.86 -13.69 4.97
N SER A 483 -30.14 -14.68 4.15
CA SER A 483 -31.40 -15.41 4.20
C SER A 483 -31.19 -16.85 3.73
N LYS A 484 -31.61 -17.82 4.53
CA LYS A 484 -31.54 -19.25 4.19
C LYS A 484 -32.94 -19.76 3.93
N PHE A 485 -33.17 -20.36 2.75
CA PHE A 485 -34.43 -20.93 2.32
C PHE A 485 -34.32 -22.44 2.26
N GLU A 486 -35.21 -23.13 2.97
CA GLU A 486 -35.41 -24.58 2.90
C GLU A 486 -36.85 -24.84 2.40
N LYS A 487 -36.99 -25.69 1.38
CA LYS A 487 -38.25 -25.94 0.67
C LYS A 487 -38.58 -27.39 0.71
N VAL A 488 -39.86 -27.70 1.00
CA VAL A 488 -40.43 -29.03 0.84
C VAL A 488 -41.36 -28.98 -0.38
N ARG A 489 -41.01 -29.71 -1.44
CA ARG A 489 -41.82 -29.76 -2.67
C ARG A 489 -42.94 -30.76 -2.57
N LYS A 490 -44.04 -30.50 -3.30
CA LYS A 490 -45.14 -31.45 -3.49
C LYS A 490 -44.62 -32.68 -4.27
N PRO A 491 -44.99 -33.92 -3.92
CA PRO A 491 -44.67 -35.10 -4.71
C PRO A 491 -45.25 -34.95 -6.12
N GLU A 492 -44.54 -35.41 -7.15
CA GLU A 492 -44.90 -35.21 -8.58
C GLU A 492 -46.29 -35.68 -9.01
N ALA A 493 -46.98 -36.47 -8.17
CA ALA A 493 -48.35 -37.00 -8.45
C ALA A 493 -49.49 -35.99 -8.22
N GLU A 494 -49.24 -34.82 -7.59
CA GLU A 494 -50.29 -33.82 -7.27
C GLU A 494 -50.14 -32.50 -8.04
N LYS A 495 -49.57 -32.51 -9.25
CA LYS A 495 -49.66 -31.35 -10.14
C LYS A 495 -51.07 -31.29 -10.75
N VAL A 496 -52.00 -30.82 -9.98
CA VAL A 496 -53.32 -30.46 -10.48
C VAL A 496 -53.17 -29.28 -11.43
N LEU A 497 -53.62 -29.45 -12.65
CA LEU A 497 -53.76 -28.45 -13.69
C LEU A 497 -54.40 -27.18 -13.08
N GLN A 498 -53.69 -26.10 -13.05
CA GLN A 498 -54.26 -24.80 -12.75
C GLN A 498 -55.33 -24.47 -13.81
N PRO A 499 -56.50 -23.98 -13.46
CA PRO A 499 -57.46 -23.51 -14.44
C PRO A 499 -56.83 -22.28 -15.13
N GLU A 500 -56.76 -22.34 -16.46
CA GLU A 500 -56.43 -21.21 -17.30
C GLU A 500 -57.29 -20.01 -16.88
N ALA A 501 -56.62 -18.93 -16.47
CA ALA A 501 -57.28 -17.67 -16.23
C ALA A 501 -57.82 -17.17 -17.56
N THR A 502 -59.13 -17.30 -17.74
CA THR A 502 -59.92 -16.66 -18.77
C THR A 502 -59.67 -15.16 -18.69
N GLN A 503 -58.96 -14.64 -19.64
CA GLN A 503 -58.90 -13.19 -19.87
C GLN A 503 -60.28 -12.75 -20.36
N PRO A 504 -60.86 -11.68 -19.84
CA PRO A 504 -62.05 -11.10 -20.46
C PRO A 504 -61.63 -10.47 -21.80
N GLU A 505 -62.17 -10.99 -22.89
CA GLU A 505 -62.15 -10.34 -24.19
C GLU A 505 -62.92 -9.02 -24.07
N GLU A 506 -62.21 -7.88 -24.00
CA GLU A 506 -62.80 -6.58 -24.35
C GLU A 506 -62.87 -6.49 -25.86
N GLN A 507 -64.08 -6.64 -26.37
CA GLN A 507 -64.47 -6.31 -27.71
C GLN A 507 -64.36 -4.78 -27.86
N ILE A 508 -63.32 -4.29 -28.56
CA ILE A 508 -63.30 -2.94 -29.07
C ILE A 508 -63.81 -2.99 -30.51
N SER A 509 -65.03 -2.42 -30.68
CA SER A 509 -65.61 -2.17 -31.98
C SER A 509 -64.77 -1.22 -32.80
N THR A 510 -64.45 -1.67 -34.00
CA THR A 510 -63.91 -0.82 -35.06
C THR A 510 -65.01 0.03 -35.67
N ASP A 511 -64.90 1.35 -35.56
CA ASP A 511 -65.51 2.27 -36.54
C ASP A 511 -64.58 3.45 -36.78
N ASP A 512 -64.26 3.54 -38.03
CA ASP A 512 -63.89 4.68 -38.86
C ASP A 512 -63.09 5.89 -38.31
N TYR A 513 -61.89 6.08 -38.81
CA TYR A 513 -61.49 7.33 -39.45
C TYR A 513 -60.34 7.07 -40.43
N GLU A 514 -60.63 7.38 -41.67
CA GLU A 514 -59.66 7.49 -42.79
C GLU A 514 -58.77 8.71 -42.66
N ASP A 515 -57.61 8.54 -43.31
CA ASP A 515 -56.83 9.47 -44.11
C ASP A 515 -55.87 10.45 -43.43
N GLY A 516 -54.61 10.40 -43.92
CA GLY A 516 -53.63 11.48 -43.79
C GLY A 516 -52.15 11.05 -43.75
N THR A 517 -51.69 10.58 -44.94
CA THR A 517 -50.25 10.56 -45.34
C THR A 517 -49.27 11.41 -44.52
N THR A 518 -48.16 10.83 -44.07
CA THR A 518 -46.81 11.15 -44.57
C THR A 518 -45.77 10.20 -43.95
N LYS A 519 -44.95 9.65 -44.83
CA LYS A 519 -43.79 8.81 -44.55
C LYS A 519 -42.65 9.67 -43.96
N GLU A 520 -42.07 9.23 -42.87
CA GLU A 520 -40.64 9.47 -42.65
C GLU A 520 -40.04 8.25 -41.92
N ALA A 521 -38.96 7.73 -42.51
CA ALA A 521 -38.24 6.52 -42.13
C ALA A 521 -37.30 6.82 -40.95
N VAL A 522 -37.24 5.90 -40.01
CA VAL A 522 -36.18 5.82 -39.00
C VAL A 522 -35.29 4.65 -39.38
N PRO A 523 -33.98 4.81 -39.49
CA PRO A 523 -33.08 3.68 -39.79
C PRO A 523 -32.67 2.95 -38.51
N GLU A 524 -32.72 1.62 -38.63
CA GLU A 524 -32.14 0.65 -37.71
C GLU A 524 -30.64 0.87 -37.55
N ALA A 525 -30.13 0.76 -36.32
CA ALA A 525 -28.71 0.76 -36.02
C ALA A 525 -28.22 -0.69 -35.96
N GLU A 526 -27.39 -1.05 -36.94
CA GLU A 526 -26.65 -2.30 -36.99
C GLU A 526 -25.52 -2.35 -35.97
N GLU A 527 -25.39 -3.49 -35.30
CA GLU A 527 -24.21 -3.91 -34.53
C GLU A 527 -23.03 -4.13 -35.50
N SER A 528 -21.94 -3.40 -35.33
CA SER A 528 -20.68 -3.66 -36.03
C SER A 528 -19.65 -4.25 -35.06
N GLN A 529 -19.32 -5.52 -35.33
CA GLN A 529 -18.14 -6.19 -34.82
C GLN A 529 -16.89 -5.55 -35.43
N VAL A 530 -15.93 -5.14 -34.63
CA VAL A 530 -14.61 -4.69 -35.07
C VAL A 530 -13.61 -5.82 -34.94
N VAL A 531 -13.20 -6.33 -36.08
CA VAL A 531 -12.06 -7.22 -36.26
C VAL A 531 -10.79 -6.38 -36.31
N ALA A 532 -9.79 -6.78 -35.52
CA ALA A 532 -8.46 -6.18 -35.53
C ALA A 532 -7.67 -6.63 -36.74
N GLU A 533 -7.22 -5.71 -37.56
CA GLU A 533 -6.25 -5.95 -38.61
C GLU A 533 -4.98 -5.13 -38.40
N THR A 534 -3.87 -5.82 -38.37
CA THR A 534 -2.50 -5.35 -38.25
C THR A 534 -2.01 -4.67 -39.52
N ALA A 535 -1.42 -3.48 -39.43
CA ALA A 535 -0.60 -2.93 -40.50
C ALA A 535 0.64 -2.20 -39.95
N GLU A 536 1.80 -2.64 -40.41
CA GLU A 536 3.14 -2.08 -40.20
C GLU A 536 3.30 -0.70 -40.86
N PRO A 537 4.26 0.14 -40.40
CA PRO A 537 4.47 1.48 -40.93
C PRO A 537 5.56 1.49 -42.02
N THR A 538 5.22 1.96 -43.20
CA THR A 538 6.17 2.33 -44.25
C THR A 538 6.82 3.70 -44.00
N LYS A 539 8.16 3.68 -44.13
CA LYS A 539 9.06 4.85 -44.11
C LYS A 539 8.80 5.81 -45.28
N LYS A 540 8.70 7.11 -45.03
CA LYS A 540 9.09 8.15 -45.99
C LYS A 540 9.96 9.21 -45.34
N LYS A 541 11.15 9.40 -45.99
CA LYS A 541 12.22 10.35 -45.66
C LYS A 541 11.93 11.78 -46.22
N PRO A 542 12.70 12.80 -45.84
CA PRO A 542 12.31 14.18 -45.73
C PRO A 542 12.72 15.05 -46.91
N THR A 543 12.03 16.12 -47.16
CA THR A 543 12.47 17.20 -48.03
C THR A 543 12.94 18.40 -47.27
N ARG A 544 14.21 18.75 -47.55
CA ARG A 544 14.92 19.96 -47.18
C ARG A 544 14.26 21.21 -47.77
N ARG A 545 14.12 22.29 -47.02
CA ARG A 545 14.30 23.65 -47.54
C ARG A 545 14.96 24.56 -46.49
N ARG A 546 16.17 24.98 -46.82
CA ARG A 546 16.93 26.13 -46.29
C ARG A 546 16.77 27.30 -47.29
N PRO A 547 17.40 28.47 -47.02
CA PRO A 547 17.19 29.50 -45.97
C PRO A 547 16.98 30.88 -46.57
N ARG A 548 16.64 31.91 -45.81
CA ARG A 548 16.80 33.29 -46.21
C ARG A 548 17.52 34.09 -45.13
N ARG A 549 18.72 34.49 -45.48
CA ARG A 549 19.67 35.48 -44.92
C ARG A 549 19.13 36.91 -45.11
N ARG A 550 19.36 37.78 -44.12
CA ARG A 550 19.73 39.19 -44.20
C ARG A 550 19.56 39.81 -42.82
N ARG A 551 20.36 40.72 -42.25
CA ARG A 551 21.60 41.41 -42.62
C ARG A 551 22.13 42.08 -41.34
N ARG A 552 23.42 42.14 -41.19
CA ARG A 552 24.35 42.88 -40.33
C ARG A 552 23.97 44.35 -40.06
N LYS A 553 24.29 44.82 -38.83
CA LYS A 553 25.18 45.99 -38.50
C LYS A 553 25.46 45.85 -37.02
N ALA A 554 26.61 45.68 -36.53
CA ALA A 554 27.91 46.37 -36.49
C ALA A 554 27.89 47.55 -35.53
N SER A 555 28.87 47.44 -34.62
CA SER A 555 29.66 48.46 -33.92
C SER A 555 29.01 49.03 -32.65
N GLU A 556 29.65 49.14 -31.48
CA GLU A 556 31.03 49.48 -31.12
C GLU A 556 31.23 49.19 -29.63
N GLN A 557 32.37 48.67 -29.27
CA GLN A 557 33.02 48.90 -27.99
C GLN A 557 33.94 50.12 -28.19
N PRO A 558 34.66 50.76 -27.21
CA PRO A 558 34.92 50.42 -25.79
C PRO A 558 34.95 51.65 -24.86
N ALA A 559 35.13 51.49 -23.55
CA ALA A 559 36.14 52.15 -22.72
C ALA A 559 35.90 52.00 -21.21
N GLU A 560 36.82 51.36 -20.52
CA GLU A 560 37.27 51.73 -19.16
C GLU A 560 38.22 52.94 -19.25
N PRO A 561 38.67 53.63 -18.15
CA PRO A 561 38.88 53.24 -16.79
C PRO A 561 38.77 54.37 -15.71
N SER A 562 39.28 54.04 -14.51
CA SER A 562 39.76 54.87 -13.38
C SER A 562 38.89 54.89 -12.15
N ALA A 563 39.26 54.35 -11.03
CA ALA A 563 40.37 54.50 -10.07
C ALA A 563 40.10 55.54 -8.97
N GLU A 564 40.51 55.16 -7.76
CA GLU A 564 40.71 55.95 -6.52
C GLU A 564 39.46 56.16 -5.63
N SER A 565 39.49 55.97 -4.32
CA SER A 565 40.52 55.83 -3.27
C SER A 565 39.88 55.27 -2.01
N ALA A 566 40.43 54.29 -1.39
CA ALA A 566 41.15 54.29 -0.12
C ALA A 566 40.55 55.13 1.03
N VAL A 567 40.18 54.45 2.11
CA VAL A 567 40.66 54.67 3.49
C VAL A 567 40.09 53.59 4.42
N ALA A 568 40.93 52.73 5.01
CA ALA A 568 40.80 52.10 6.30
C ALA A 568 41.75 52.91 7.24
N PRO A 569 41.91 52.62 8.55
CA PRO A 569 41.26 51.72 9.51
C PRO A 569 40.89 52.39 10.84
N GLU A 570 40.31 51.67 11.81
CA GLU A 570 40.73 51.75 13.23
C GLU A 570 40.13 50.63 14.06
N GLU A 571 41.04 49.83 14.65
CA GLU A 571 40.86 48.96 15.81
C GLU A 571 40.52 49.81 17.08
N LYS A 572 39.79 49.20 18.00
CA LYS A 572 39.98 49.24 19.48
C LYS A 572 39.06 48.22 20.14
N THR A 573 39.62 47.12 20.66
CA THR A 573 40.00 46.74 22.04
C THR A 573 38.85 46.62 23.03
N GLU A 574 38.70 45.38 23.48
CA GLU A 574 38.53 44.79 24.82
C GLU A 574 37.90 45.61 25.94
N GLU A 575 37.17 44.81 26.74
CA GLU A 575 36.86 45.00 28.18
C GLU A 575 35.57 45.74 28.52
N GLU A 576 34.63 44.99 29.06
CA GLU A 576 34.10 44.97 30.44
C GLU A 576 32.81 44.14 30.48
N LYS A 577 32.89 42.92 31.08
CA LYS A 577 32.58 42.57 32.48
C LYS A 577 31.12 42.75 32.87
N LEU A 578 30.55 41.57 33.16
CA LEU A 578 29.87 41.22 34.41
C LEU A 578 28.62 41.98 34.84
N ALA A 579 27.64 41.15 35.18
CA ALA A 579 26.57 41.33 36.17
C ALA A 579 25.21 41.86 35.63
N LEU A 580 24.26 41.02 35.48
CA LEU A 580 23.21 40.67 36.46
C LEU A 580 22.45 39.42 35.98
#